data_5789dfcf9e98ef6ff20a05d9149e1d6b
#
_entry.id   5789dfcf9e98ef6ff20a05d9149e1d6b
#
_cell.length_a   1.000
_cell.length_b   1.000
_cell.length_c   1.000
_cell.angle_alpha   90.00
_cell.angle_beta   90.00
_cell.angle_gamma   90.00
#
_symmetry.space_group_name_H-M   'P 1'
#
loop_
_entity.id
_entity.type
_entity.pdbx_description
1 polymer ?
#
loop_
_entity_poly.entity_id
_entity_poly.type
_entity_poly.pdbx_seq_one_letter_code
_entity_poly.pdbx_strand_id
1 'polypeptide(L)'
;MIPIGIVTDFTELPEAIALGYDYAEVSLSALSALSDAYFDEFAAYCAGNGIRVSAVNDMLPEGLDIVGPGVRATELHDYLKRAFARCKRLNVRVASLDAGLNRTVPAGYDYPMAWRQLGNFLRLCQGHARDCGVVVAVEPLRKVDCNLLNLVSEATLLSGLLQLANVGVAANTGGMGMAAEPVGALAQAGSSLLHVHVEHPLSRRTPREGDGEDYRKLMRTLKGMNYLGGVSVACHKSADFLSDARSALLCLRAAARE
;
A
#
# COMPACT_ATOMS: atom_id res chain seq x y z
N MET A 1 6.53 12.21 -14.77
CA MET A 1 5.49 12.70 -13.82
C MET A 1 5.18 11.55 -12.89
N ILE A 2 5.04 11.79 -11.57
CA ILE A 2 4.67 10.76 -10.60
C ILE A 2 3.19 10.41 -10.80
N PRO A 3 2.83 9.13 -11.05
CA PRO A 3 1.43 8.74 -11.21
C PRO A 3 0.65 8.92 -9.89
N ILE A 4 -0.59 9.41 -9.99
CA ILE A 4 -1.48 9.60 -8.85
C ILE A 4 -2.64 8.62 -8.96
N GLY A 5 -2.71 7.71 -8.01
CA GLY A 5 -3.78 6.73 -7.85
C GLY A 5 -4.69 7.04 -6.68
N ILE A 6 -5.70 6.20 -6.49
CA ILE A 6 -6.65 6.27 -5.38
C ILE A 6 -6.98 4.88 -4.85
N VAL A 7 -7.00 4.74 -3.53
CA VAL A 7 -7.56 3.56 -2.86
C VAL A 7 -9.08 3.63 -2.93
N THR A 8 -9.71 2.60 -3.48
CA THR A 8 -11.14 2.60 -3.74
C THR A 8 -11.74 1.19 -3.67
N ASP A 9 -13.02 1.11 -3.38
CA ASP A 9 -13.79 -0.12 -3.49
C ASP A 9 -14.14 -0.42 -4.96
N PHE A 10 -14.52 -1.67 -5.26
CA PHE A 10 -14.88 -2.08 -6.62
C PHE A 10 -16.07 -1.31 -7.18
N THR A 11 -17.00 -0.88 -6.33
CA THR A 11 -18.19 -0.13 -6.72
C THR A 11 -17.91 1.32 -7.10
N GLU A 12 -16.89 1.93 -6.50
CA GLU A 12 -16.49 3.33 -6.72
C GLU A 12 -15.43 3.47 -7.81
N LEU A 13 -14.86 2.34 -8.26
CA LEU A 13 -13.76 2.27 -9.20
C LEU A 13 -14.01 3.02 -10.53
N PRO A 14 -15.18 2.87 -11.20
CA PRO A 14 -15.45 3.57 -12.47
C PRO A 14 -15.45 5.08 -12.29
N GLU A 15 -16.04 5.55 -11.20
CA GLU A 15 -16.18 6.98 -10.90
C GLU A 15 -14.82 7.59 -10.55
N ALA A 16 -14.01 6.86 -9.76
CA ALA A 16 -12.65 7.27 -9.43
C ALA A 16 -11.78 7.48 -10.68
N ILE A 17 -11.85 6.55 -11.63
CA ILE A 17 -11.09 6.65 -12.88
C ILE A 17 -11.63 7.75 -13.78
N ALA A 18 -12.96 7.96 -13.82
CA ALA A 18 -13.58 9.06 -14.57
C ALA A 18 -13.18 10.44 -14.05
N LEU A 19 -12.79 10.58 -12.78
CA LEU A 19 -12.19 11.81 -12.24
C LEU A 19 -10.80 12.12 -12.82
N GLY A 20 -10.13 11.14 -13.42
CA GLY A 20 -8.83 11.28 -14.07
C GLY A 20 -7.65 10.82 -13.23
N TYR A 21 -7.83 9.93 -12.25
CA TYR A 21 -6.74 9.23 -11.60
C TYR A 21 -5.98 8.34 -12.59
N ASP A 22 -4.67 8.23 -12.43
CA ASP A 22 -3.82 7.48 -13.36
C ASP A 22 -3.97 5.95 -13.17
N TYR A 23 -4.37 5.53 -11.96
CA TYR A 23 -4.65 4.14 -11.61
C TYR A 23 -5.55 4.04 -10.36
N ALA A 24 -6.11 2.88 -10.15
CA ALA A 24 -6.79 2.50 -8.93
C ALA A 24 -5.93 1.55 -8.09
N GLU A 25 -6.13 1.61 -6.78
CA GLU A 25 -5.62 0.67 -5.80
C GLU A 25 -6.80 0.03 -5.08
N VAL A 26 -6.83 -1.31 -5.03
CA VAL A 26 -7.95 -2.07 -4.45
C VAL A 26 -7.45 -3.06 -3.40
N SER A 27 -8.34 -3.49 -2.49
CA SER A 27 -8.01 -4.51 -1.49
C SER A 27 -7.65 -5.84 -2.13
N LEU A 28 -6.45 -6.37 -1.83
CA LEU A 28 -6.02 -7.69 -2.28
C LEU A 28 -6.79 -8.81 -1.58
N SER A 29 -7.13 -8.63 -0.31
CA SER A 29 -7.93 -9.58 0.43
C SER A 29 -9.33 -9.71 -0.18
N ALA A 30 -10.01 -8.58 -0.48
CA ALA A 30 -11.28 -8.57 -1.17
C ALA A 30 -11.19 -9.16 -2.59
N LEU A 31 -10.16 -8.78 -3.35
CA LEU A 31 -9.91 -9.34 -4.68
C LEU A 31 -9.70 -10.86 -4.63
N SER A 32 -9.00 -11.36 -3.61
CA SER A 32 -8.72 -12.78 -3.42
C SER A 32 -9.94 -13.58 -2.94
N ALA A 33 -10.92 -12.92 -2.33
CA ALA A 33 -12.15 -13.53 -1.86
C ALA A 33 -13.20 -13.73 -2.96
N LEU A 34 -13.07 -13.05 -4.11
CA LEU A 34 -13.96 -13.26 -5.25
C LEU A 34 -13.91 -14.72 -5.72
N SER A 35 -15.03 -15.27 -6.18
CA SER A 35 -14.99 -16.52 -6.96
C SER A 35 -14.22 -16.31 -8.26
N ASP A 36 -13.77 -17.39 -8.89
CA ASP A 36 -13.04 -17.26 -10.16
C ASP A 36 -13.91 -16.62 -11.25
N ALA A 37 -15.21 -16.92 -11.29
CA ALA A 37 -16.15 -16.33 -12.23
C ALA A 37 -16.28 -14.80 -12.02
N TYR A 38 -16.49 -14.35 -10.78
CA TYR A 38 -16.57 -12.92 -10.48
C TYR A 38 -15.24 -12.19 -10.70
N PHE A 39 -14.13 -12.84 -10.42
CA PHE A 39 -12.83 -12.27 -10.75
C PHE A 39 -12.63 -12.12 -12.26
N ASP A 40 -13.04 -13.11 -13.06
CA ASP A 40 -12.99 -13.06 -14.52
C ASP A 40 -13.84 -11.93 -15.09
N GLU A 41 -15.05 -11.75 -14.58
CA GLU A 41 -15.94 -10.62 -14.93
C GLU A 41 -15.29 -9.28 -14.55
N PHE A 42 -14.73 -9.15 -13.36
CA PHE A 42 -14.04 -7.94 -12.91
C PHE A 42 -12.82 -7.61 -13.78
N ALA A 43 -12.00 -8.60 -14.10
CA ALA A 43 -10.82 -8.40 -14.95
C ALA A 43 -11.22 -7.99 -16.37
N ALA A 44 -12.26 -8.62 -16.93
CA ALA A 44 -12.81 -8.26 -18.25
C ALA A 44 -13.40 -6.83 -18.24
N TYR A 45 -14.11 -6.48 -17.18
CA TYR A 45 -14.65 -5.14 -17.00
C TYR A 45 -13.55 -4.08 -16.96
N CYS A 46 -12.49 -4.29 -16.17
CA CYS A 46 -11.36 -3.37 -16.12
C CYS A 46 -10.69 -3.22 -17.50
N ALA A 47 -10.45 -4.33 -18.20
CA ALA A 47 -9.83 -4.30 -19.52
C ALA A 47 -10.69 -3.59 -20.55
N GLY A 48 -12.01 -3.86 -20.57
CA GLY A 48 -12.96 -3.25 -21.52
C GLY A 48 -13.16 -1.75 -21.31
N ASN A 49 -12.96 -1.24 -20.09
CA ASN A 49 -13.12 0.18 -19.75
C ASN A 49 -11.80 0.93 -19.59
N GLY A 50 -10.65 0.29 -19.89
CA GLY A 50 -9.33 0.92 -19.76
C GLY A 50 -8.93 1.24 -18.32
N ILE A 51 -9.54 0.59 -17.34
CA ILE A 51 -9.27 0.78 -15.92
C ILE A 51 -7.96 0.08 -15.55
N ARG A 52 -7.03 0.83 -14.98
CA ARG A 52 -5.75 0.30 -14.51
C ARG A 52 -5.79 0.08 -13.01
N VAL A 53 -5.76 -1.19 -12.58
CA VAL A 53 -5.52 -1.57 -11.19
C VAL A 53 -4.02 -1.81 -11.04
N SER A 54 -3.25 -0.76 -10.71
CA SER A 54 -1.78 -0.85 -10.68
C SER A 54 -1.21 -1.14 -9.30
N ALA A 55 -2.01 -0.96 -8.26
CA ALA A 55 -1.64 -1.21 -6.87
C ALA A 55 -2.72 -2.01 -6.14
N VAL A 56 -2.32 -2.72 -5.10
CA VAL A 56 -3.21 -3.37 -4.15
C VAL A 56 -2.73 -3.14 -2.73
N ASN A 57 -3.67 -2.93 -1.82
CA ASN A 57 -3.47 -2.82 -0.38
C ASN A 57 -4.25 -3.91 0.36
N ASP A 58 -4.41 -3.79 1.69
CA ASP A 58 -5.13 -4.77 2.52
C ASP A 58 -4.75 -6.20 2.13
N MET A 59 -3.43 -6.46 2.22
CA MET A 59 -2.79 -7.60 1.57
C MET A 59 -3.29 -8.95 2.09
N LEU A 60 -3.74 -9.04 3.36
CA LEU A 60 -4.08 -10.29 4.01
C LEU A 60 -5.52 -10.27 4.56
N PRO A 61 -6.27 -11.36 4.41
CA PRO A 61 -7.57 -11.48 5.05
C PRO A 61 -7.42 -11.59 6.57
N GLU A 62 -8.45 -11.18 7.30
CA GLU A 62 -8.50 -11.31 8.74
C GLU A 62 -8.25 -12.77 9.18
N GLY A 63 -7.50 -12.95 10.26
CA GLY A 63 -7.18 -14.26 10.83
C GLY A 63 -6.10 -15.05 10.09
N LEU A 64 -5.51 -14.52 9.02
CA LEU A 64 -4.35 -15.11 8.38
C LEU A 64 -3.07 -14.42 8.88
N ASP A 65 -2.64 -14.81 10.10
CA ASP A 65 -1.55 -14.17 10.81
C ASP A 65 -0.17 -14.47 10.20
N ILE A 66 0.71 -13.46 10.22
CA ILE A 66 2.12 -13.59 9.81
C ILE A 66 3.08 -13.47 11.00
N VAL A 67 2.56 -13.10 12.17
CA VAL A 67 3.27 -12.97 13.43
C VAL A 67 2.46 -13.63 14.56
N GLY A 68 3.17 -14.26 15.48
CA GLY A 68 2.55 -14.91 16.64
C GLY A 68 2.48 -16.43 16.54
N PRO A 69 1.85 -17.09 17.53
CA PRO A 69 1.78 -18.55 17.58
C PRO A 69 0.79 -19.14 16.56
N GLY A 70 -0.10 -18.31 16.00
CA GLY A 70 -1.13 -18.72 15.04
C GLY A 70 -0.67 -18.75 13.57
N VAL A 71 0.61 -18.51 13.28
CA VAL A 71 1.14 -18.49 11.91
C VAL A 71 0.99 -19.85 11.23
N ARG A 72 0.29 -19.89 10.10
CA ARG A 72 0.01 -21.08 9.31
C ARG A 72 0.69 -20.98 7.95
N ALA A 73 1.94 -21.47 7.88
CA ALA A 73 2.79 -21.29 6.70
C ALA A 73 2.20 -21.86 5.39
N THR A 74 1.54 -23.01 5.44
CA THR A 74 0.89 -23.62 4.27
C THR A 74 -0.27 -22.77 3.76
N GLU A 75 -1.12 -22.27 4.65
CA GLU A 75 -2.24 -21.40 4.27
C GLU A 75 -1.76 -20.07 3.67
N LEU A 76 -0.70 -19.49 4.26
CA LEU A 76 -0.06 -18.29 3.71
C LEU A 76 0.49 -18.54 2.31
N HIS A 77 1.17 -19.69 2.09
CA HIS A 77 1.68 -20.07 0.77
C HIS A 77 0.55 -20.18 -0.27
N ASP A 78 -0.51 -20.90 0.05
CA ASP A 78 -1.63 -21.14 -0.84
C ASP A 78 -2.40 -19.83 -1.14
N TYR A 79 -2.57 -18.99 -0.12
CA TYR A 79 -3.18 -17.68 -0.28
C TYR A 79 -2.35 -16.80 -1.23
N LEU A 80 -1.05 -16.63 -0.96
CA LEU A 80 -0.17 -15.77 -1.76
C LEU A 80 -0.08 -16.25 -3.22
N LYS A 81 -0.04 -17.55 -3.44
CA LYS A 81 -0.05 -18.13 -4.79
C LYS A 81 -1.27 -17.68 -5.59
N ARG A 82 -2.48 -17.77 -5.00
CA ARG A 82 -3.72 -17.33 -5.66
C ARG A 82 -3.79 -15.82 -5.80
N ALA A 83 -3.47 -15.08 -4.75
CA ALA A 83 -3.52 -13.62 -4.71
C ALA A 83 -2.62 -12.99 -5.77
N PHE A 84 -1.34 -13.40 -5.83
CA PHE A 84 -0.42 -12.85 -6.84
C PHE A 84 -0.72 -13.32 -8.27
N ALA A 85 -1.33 -14.49 -8.47
CA ALA A 85 -1.82 -14.88 -9.78
C ALA A 85 -2.92 -13.93 -10.29
N ARG A 86 -3.81 -13.46 -9.40
CA ARG A 86 -4.82 -12.43 -9.72
C ARG A 86 -4.18 -11.07 -10.01
N CYS A 87 -3.19 -10.68 -9.20
CA CYS A 87 -2.40 -9.47 -9.47
C CYS A 87 -1.77 -9.48 -10.86
N LYS A 88 -1.18 -10.62 -11.26
CA LYS A 88 -0.58 -10.78 -12.60
C LYS A 88 -1.60 -10.55 -13.71
N ARG A 89 -2.80 -11.10 -13.58
CA ARG A 89 -3.87 -10.97 -14.58
C ARG A 89 -4.37 -9.53 -14.74
N LEU A 90 -4.33 -8.73 -13.68
CA LEU A 90 -4.69 -7.30 -13.68
C LEU A 90 -3.49 -6.39 -14.01
N ASN A 91 -2.28 -6.93 -14.21
CA ASN A 91 -1.05 -6.16 -14.36
C ASN A 91 -0.73 -5.25 -13.17
N VAL A 92 -1.07 -5.68 -11.95
CA VAL A 92 -0.70 -5.00 -10.71
C VAL A 92 0.82 -4.90 -10.63
N ARG A 93 1.33 -3.75 -10.20
CA ARG A 93 2.77 -3.47 -10.08
C ARG A 93 3.26 -3.55 -8.64
N VAL A 94 2.46 -3.11 -7.69
CA VAL A 94 2.82 -3.05 -6.28
C VAL A 94 1.71 -3.60 -5.39
N ALA A 95 2.10 -4.36 -4.37
CA ALA A 95 1.24 -4.82 -3.30
C ALA A 95 1.75 -4.25 -1.97
N SER A 96 0.95 -3.43 -1.31
CA SER A 96 1.27 -2.84 -0.01
C SER A 96 0.95 -3.83 1.11
N LEU A 97 1.94 -4.13 1.94
CA LEU A 97 1.77 -4.91 3.17
C LEU A 97 1.44 -3.95 4.31
N ASP A 98 0.18 -3.62 4.45
CA ASP A 98 -0.42 -2.79 5.50
C ASP A 98 -1.23 -3.58 6.53
N ALA A 99 -1.06 -4.90 6.54
CA ALA A 99 -1.80 -5.88 7.35
C ALA A 99 -1.49 -5.76 8.87
N GLY A 100 -2.08 -4.77 9.53
CA GLY A 100 -1.81 -4.45 10.94
C GLY A 100 -2.23 -5.56 11.91
N LEU A 101 -3.45 -6.03 11.80
CA LEU A 101 -3.99 -7.09 12.67
C LEU A 101 -3.19 -8.39 12.52
N ASN A 102 -2.85 -8.77 11.30
CA ASN A 102 -2.13 -10.01 10.98
C ASN A 102 -0.67 -10.03 11.46
N ARG A 103 -0.08 -8.85 11.76
CA ARG A 103 1.32 -8.73 12.20
C ARG A 103 1.49 -8.13 13.59
N THR A 104 0.41 -7.84 14.30
CA THR A 104 0.48 -7.37 15.69
C THR A 104 1.07 -8.45 16.58
N VAL A 105 2.10 -8.11 17.34
CA VAL A 105 2.76 -9.03 18.29
C VAL A 105 1.84 -9.25 19.48
N PRO A 106 1.40 -10.50 19.76
CA PRO A 106 0.56 -10.78 20.90
C PRO A 106 1.24 -10.47 22.23
N ALA A 107 0.46 -10.14 23.25
CA ALA A 107 0.99 -9.89 24.59
C ALA A 107 1.79 -11.10 25.10
N GLY A 108 3.00 -10.86 25.61
CA GLY A 108 3.89 -11.91 26.10
C GLY A 108 4.60 -12.74 25.01
N TYR A 109 4.39 -12.44 23.74
CA TYR A 109 5.10 -13.13 22.66
C TYR A 109 6.52 -12.58 22.48
N ASP A 110 7.47 -13.44 22.09
CA ASP A 110 8.86 -13.06 21.87
C ASP A 110 9.00 -12.10 20.68
N TYR A 111 9.39 -10.86 20.95
CA TYR A 111 9.51 -9.80 19.95
C TYR A 111 10.58 -10.10 18.88
N PRO A 112 11.78 -10.60 19.21
CA PRO A 112 12.73 -11.12 18.22
C PRO A 112 12.15 -12.22 17.32
N MET A 113 11.33 -13.12 17.86
CA MET A 113 10.63 -14.12 17.05
C MET A 113 9.64 -13.47 16.07
N ALA A 114 8.88 -12.47 16.52
CA ALA A 114 7.97 -11.73 15.66
C ALA A 114 8.67 -11.10 14.45
N TRP A 115 9.84 -10.48 14.65
CA TRP A 115 10.67 -9.96 13.57
C TRP A 115 11.16 -11.06 12.61
N ARG A 116 11.55 -12.22 13.13
CA ARG A 116 11.93 -13.36 12.28
C ARG A 116 10.76 -13.86 11.44
N GLN A 117 9.57 -13.92 12.03
CA GLN A 117 8.34 -14.35 11.32
C GLN A 117 8.00 -13.35 10.21
N LEU A 118 8.04 -12.04 10.47
CA LEU A 118 7.87 -11.02 9.43
C LEU A 118 8.88 -11.18 8.30
N GLY A 119 10.16 -11.36 8.62
CA GLY A 119 11.20 -11.58 7.62
C GLY A 119 10.97 -12.85 6.79
N ASN A 120 10.52 -13.94 7.41
CA ASN A 120 10.19 -15.19 6.72
C ASN A 120 8.98 -15.02 5.78
N PHE A 121 7.96 -14.30 6.24
CA PHE A 121 6.80 -13.96 5.41
C PHE A 121 7.22 -13.14 4.17
N LEU A 122 8.08 -12.14 4.34
CA LEU A 122 8.56 -11.34 3.21
C LEU A 122 9.38 -12.15 2.21
N ARG A 123 10.17 -13.14 2.67
CA ARG A 123 10.85 -14.08 1.76
C ARG A 123 9.85 -14.96 1.00
N LEU A 124 8.79 -15.38 1.65
CA LEU A 124 7.71 -16.13 0.99
C LEU A 124 7.02 -15.26 -0.09
N CYS A 125 6.69 -14.00 0.26
CA CYS A 125 6.13 -13.04 -0.68
C CYS A 125 7.03 -12.80 -1.88
N GLN A 126 8.35 -12.67 -1.68
CA GLN A 126 9.33 -12.44 -2.75
C GLN A 126 9.18 -13.45 -3.88
N GLY A 127 9.08 -14.74 -3.56
CA GLY A 127 8.97 -15.79 -4.55
C GLY A 127 7.71 -15.63 -5.41
N HIS A 128 6.55 -15.59 -4.77
CA HIS A 128 5.26 -15.50 -5.47
C HIS A 128 5.10 -14.19 -6.25
N ALA A 129 5.48 -13.05 -5.64
CA ALA A 129 5.34 -11.74 -6.25
C ALA A 129 6.26 -11.57 -7.47
N ARG A 130 7.53 -12.04 -7.38
CA ARG A 130 8.50 -11.97 -8.48
C ARG A 130 7.99 -12.69 -9.73
N ASP A 131 7.47 -13.88 -9.57
CA ASP A 131 6.98 -14.71 -10.69
C ASP A 131 5.73 -14.10 -11.36
N CYS A 132 5.11 -13.14 -10.67
CA CYS A 132 3.96 -12.38 -11.15
C CYS A 132 4.29 -10.95 -11.60
N GLY A 133 5.55 -10.52 -11.50
CA GLY A 133 5.98 -9.17 -11.87
C GLY A 133 5.54 -8.09 -10.89
N VAL A 134 5.26 -8.47 -9.63
CA VAL A 134 4.79 -7.57 -8.56
C VAL A 134 5.93 -7.29 -7.59
N VAL A 135 6.04 -6.04 -7.12
CA VAL A 135 6.86 -5.70 -5.97
C VAL A 135 6.00 -5.62 -4.69
N VAL A 136 6.57 -5.97 -3.56
CA VAL A 136 5.91 -5.89 -2.25
C VAL A 136 6.46 -4.71 -1.48
N ALA A 137 5.60 -3.79 -1.08
CA ALA A 137 5.96 -2.60 -0.33
C ALA A 137 5.47 -2.71 1.12
N VAL A 138 6.38 -2.83 2.08
CA VAL A 138 6.03 -2.97 3.50
C VAL A 138 5.68 -1.60 4.06
N GLU A 139 4.46 -1.42 4.53
CA GLU A 139 3.99 -0.18 5.11
C GLU A 139 4.13 -0.19 6.64
N PRO A 140 4.89 0.75 7.21
CA PRO A 140 4.86 1.03 8.64
C PRO A 140 3.49 1.54 9.06
N LEU A 141 2.96 1.03 10.17
CA LEU A 141 1.66 1.43 10.68
C LEU A 141 1.79 2.21 11.97
N ARG A 142 0.76 3.01 12.28
CA ARG A 142 0.70 3.72 13.54
C ARG A 142 0.69 2.72 14.71
N LYS A 143 1.29 3.11 15.83
CA LYS A 143 1.37 2.25 17.03
C LYS A 143 0.00 1.81 17.56
N VAL A 144 -1.05 2.56 17.27
CA VAL A 144 -2.43 2.19 17.63
C VAL A 144 -3.03 1.11 16.75
N ASP A 145 -2.50 0.93 15.53
CA ASP A 145 -2.97 -0.08 14.57
C ASP A 145 -2.11 -1.35 14.59
N CYS A 146 -0.82 -1.22 14.95
CA CYS A 146 0.12 -2.34 15.02
C CYS A 146 1.33 -1.97 15.89
N ASN A 147 1.80 -2.90 16.70
CA ASN A 147 2.96 -2.69 17.57
C ASN A 147 4.29 -3.19 16.96
N LEU A 148 4.28 -3.59 15.68
CA LEU A 148 5.47 -4.05 14.97
C LEU A 148 5.66 -3.23 13.69
N LEU A 149 6.80 -2.55 13.55
CA LEU A 149 7.18 -1.74 12.39
C LEU A 149 6.31 -0.48 12.25
N ASN A 150 6.77 0.63 12.81
CA ASN A 150 5.98 1.85 12.96
C ASN A 150 6.57 3.07 12.23
N LEU A 151 7.81 3.00 11.75
CA LEU A 151 8.50 4.09 11.07
C LEU A 151 8.99 3.67 9.68
N VAL A 152 9.00 4.60 8.74
CA VAL A 152 9.61 4.40 7.41
C VAL A 152 11.08 4.05 7.53
N SER A 153 11.77 4.67 8.49
CA SER A 153 13.17 4.35 8.81
C SER A 153 13.37 2.91 9.29
N GLU A 154 12.45 2.35 10.09
CA GLU A 154 12.47 0.93 10.50
C GLU A 154 12.25 0.00 9.30
N ALA A 155 11.29 0.32 8.42
CA ALA A 155 11.04 -0.46 7.20
C ALA A 155 12.24 -0.40 6.24
N THR A 156 12.91 0.75 6.17
CA THR A 156 14.14 0.92 5.38
C THR A 156 15.27 0.04 5.90
N LEU A 157 15.46 -0.01 7.21
CA LEU A 157 16.43 -0.91 7.84
C LEU A 157 16.09 -2.38 7.59
N LEU A 158 14.82 -2.75 7.74
CA LEU A 158 14.35 -4.12 7.46
C LEU A 158 14.62 -4.51 6.00
N SER A 159 14.30 -3.64 5.04
CA SER A 159 14.58 -3.85 3.61
C SER A 159 16.07 -4.05 3.35
N GLY A 160 16.91 -3.20 3.96
CA GLY A 160 18.38 -3.31 3.87
C GLY A 160 18.95 -4.59 4.47
N LEU A 161 18.37 -5.07 5.58
CA LEU A 161 18.79 -6.33 6.22
C LEU A 161 18.37 -7.56 5.43
N LEU A 162 17.17 -7.55 4.84
CA LEU A 162 16.65 -8.69 4.10
C LEU A 162 17.21 -8.78 2.67
N GLN A 163 17.54 -7.67 2.04
CA GLN A 163 18.09 -7.57 0.67
C GLN A 163 17.27 -8.36 -0.37
N LEU A 164 15.94 -8.30 -0.28
CA LEU A 164 15.05 -8.97 -1.19
C LEU A 164 14.78 -8.09 -2.42
N ALA A 165 15.06 -8.61 -3.63
CA ALA A 165 15.10 -7.82 -4.86
C ALA A 165 13.77 -7.13 -5.25
N ASN A 166 12.64 -7.68 -4.84
CA ASN A 166 11.29 -7.14 -5.15
C ASN A 166 10.47 -6.86 -3.88
N VAL A 167 11.15 -6.62 -2.76
CA VAL A 167 10.52 -6.20 -1.50
C VAL A 167 11.19 -4.90 -1.05
N GLY A 168 10.38 -3.90 -0.76
CA GLY A 168 10.86 -2.59 -0.30
C GLY A 168 9.86 -1.95 0.66
N VAL A 169 9.76 -0.65 0.63
CA VAL A 169 9.06 0.17 1.60
C VAL A 169 7.86 0.85 0.96
N ALA A 170 6.72 0.82 1.62
CA ALA A 170 5.67 1.80 1.42
C ALA A 170 5.75 2.86 2.53
N ALA A 171 5.35 4.07 2.22
CA ALA A 171 5.20 5.13 3.20
C ALA A 171 3.77 5.63 3.22
N ASN A 172 3.24 5.94 4.40
CA ASN A 172 1.94 6.56 4.57
C ASN A 172 2.12 7.90 5.28
N THR A 173 1.76 9.01 4.62
CA THR A 173 1.98 10.36 5.17
C THR A 173 1.22 10.60 6.46
N GLY A 174 0.05 10.00 6.61
CA GLY A 174 -0.73 10.06 7.84
C GLY A 174 0.00 9.38 9.00
N GLY A 175 0.53 8.17 8.76
CA GLY A 175 1.34 7.42 9.73
C GLY A 175 2.61 8.18 10.12
N MET A 176 3.33 8.71 9.12
CA MET A 176 4.53 9.52 9.32
C MET A 176 4.24 10.78 10.17
N GLY A 177 3.18 11.53 9.85
CA GLY A 177 2.79 12.72 10.61
C GLY A 177 2.43 12.40 12.06
N MET A 178 1.69 11.32 12.32
CA MET A 178 1.37 10.85 13.66
C MET A 178 2.60 10.40 14.46
N ALA A 179 3.61 9.87 13.78
CA ALA A 179 4.88 9.47 14.38
C ALA A 179 5.90 10.63 14.49
N ALA A 180 5.53 11.84 14.02
CA ALA A 180 6.43 12.97 13.85
C ALA A 180 7.68 12.62 13.01
N GLU A 181 7.55 11.65 12.08
CA GLU A 181 8.62 11.27 11.17
C GLU A 181 8.67 12.25 9.99
N PRO A 182 9.82 12.91 9.75
CA PRO A 182 9.90 13.96 8.74
C PRO A 182 9.84 13.39 7.32
N VAL A 183 9.34 14.18 6.36
CA VAL A 183 9.32 13.83 4.92
C VAL A 183 10.70 13.44 4.38
N GLY A 184 11.79 13.91 5.00
CA GLY A 184 13.16 13.50 4.68
C GLY A 184 13.42 12.00 4.86
N ALA A 185 12.65 11.28 5.66
CA ALA A 185 12.75 9.82 5.79
C ALA A 185 12.48 9.10 4.44
N LEU A 186 11.63 9.67 3.58
CA LEU A 186 11.40 9.15 2.23
C LEU A 186 12.68 9.18 1.38
N ALA A 187 13.43 10.27 1.46
CA ALA A 187 14.71 10.38 0.74
C ALA A 187 15.76 9.41 1.27
N GLN A 188 15.74 9.10 2.58
CA GLN A 188 16.63 8.10 3.18
C GLN A 188 16.27 6.67 2.75
N ALA A 189 15.00 6.38 2.50
CA ALA A 189 14.58 5.09 1.94
C ALA A 189 15.13 4.88 0.52
N GLY A 190 15.38 5.96 -0.23
CA GLY A 190 16.00 5.92 -1.55
C GLY A 190 15.25 5.00 -2.52
N SER A 191 15.98 4.15 -3.24
CA SER A 191 15.39 3.20 -4.20
C SER A 191 14.57 2.08 -3.56
N SER A 192 14.62 1.90 -2.23
CA SER A 192 13.76 0.93 -1.54
C SER A 192 12.32 1.45 -1.37
N LEU A 193 12.06 2.76 -1.56
CA LEU A 193 10.70 3.30 -1.53
C LEU A 193 9.96 2.91 -2.82
N LEU A 194 8.96 2.06 -2.70
CA LEU A 194 8.22 1.49 -3.82
C LEU A 194 6.82 2.09 -3.98
N HIS A 195 6.21 2.55 -2.88
CA HIS A 195 4.85 3.09 -2.88
C HIS A 195 4.67 4.19 -1.82
N VAL A 196 3.72 5.10 -2.06
CA VAL A 196 3.37 6.16 -1.10
C VAL A 196 1.86 6.30 -1.01
N HIS A 197 1.32 6.15 0.19
CA HIS A 197 -0.05 6.54 0.52
C HIS A 197 -0.08 7.95 1.08
N VAL A 198 -1.03 8.74 0.61
CA VAL A 198 -1.22 10.12 1.07
C VAL A 198 -2.57 10.28 1.73
N GLU A 199 -2.55 10.65 3.00
CA GLU A 199 -3.70 11.03 3.81
C GLU A 199 -3.31 12.14 4.79
N HIS A 200 -4.30 12.87 5.31
CA HIS A 200 -4.06 13.87 6.34
C HIS A 200 -3.80 13.20 7.70
N PRO A 201 -2.70 13.55 8.42
CA PRO A 201 -2.24 12.83 9.60
C PRO A 201 -3.28 12.69 10.72
N LEU A 202 -3.96 13.78 11.07
CA LEU A 202 -4.85 13.81 12.22
C LEU A 202 -6.27 13.37 11.88
N SER A 203 -6.80 13.80 10.72
CA SER A 203 -8.19 13.54 10.36
C SER A 203 -8.38 12.25 9.55
N ARG A 204 -7.30 11.67 9.03
CA ARG A 204 -7.32 10.54 8.09
C ARG A 204 -8.21 10.78 6.87
N ARG A 205 -8.43 12.03 6.54
CA ARG A 205 -9.16 12.44 5.33
C ARG A 205 -8.21 12.47 4.14
N THR A 206 -8.78 12.48 2.98
CA THR A 206 -8.06 12.74 1.74
C THR A 206 -7.40 14.12 1.75
N PRO A 207 -6.27 14.30 1.05
CA PRO A 207 -5.61 15.58 0.88
C PRO A 207 -6.54 16.68 0.38
N ARG A 208 -6.42 17.89 0.92
CA ARG A 208 -7.18 19.06 0.47
C ARG A 208 -6.30 20.30 0.50
N GLU A 209 -6.57 21.24 -0.37
CA GLU A 209 -5.94 22.56 -0.29
C GLU A 209 -6.32 23.26 1.02
N GLY A 210 -5.33 23.78 1.72
CA GLY A 210 -5.53 24.51 2.98
C GLY A 210 -5.78 23.64 4.22
N ASP A 211 -5.58 22.32 4.15
CA ASP A 211 -5.73 21.42 5.32
C ASP A 211 -4.57 21.47 6.32
N GLY A 212 -3.53 22.23 6.02
CA GLY A 212 -2.36 22.42 6.90
C GLY A 212 -1.14 21.58 6.50
N GLU A 213 -1.27 20.66 5.57
CA GLU A 213 -0.18 19.82 5.11
C GLU A 213 0.55 20.40 3.88
N ASP A 214 1.88 20.22 3.83
CA ASP A 214 2.70 20.67 2.71
C ASP A 214 2.91 19.54 1.67
N TYR A 215 1.89 19.29 0.85
CA TYR A 215 1.97 18.31 -0.23
C TYR A 215 2.98 18.70 -1.34
N ARG A 216 3.32 19.99 -1.46
CA ARG A 216 4.37 20.46 -2.39
C ARG A 216 5.74 19.97 -1.95
N LYS A 217 6.03 20.05 -0.63
CA LYS A 217 7.26 19.51 -0.06
C LYS A 217 7.36 18.00 -0.29
N LEU A 218 6.26 17.27 -0.11
CA LEU A 218 6.19 15.84 -0.42
C LEU A 218 6.56 15.57 -1.88
N MET A 219 5.88 16.23 -2.82
CA MET A 219 6.10 16.00 -4.25
C MET A 219 7.51 16.42 -4.70
N ARG A 220 8.06 17.52 -4.17
CA ARG A 220 9.46 17.92 -4.43
C ARG A 220 10.46 16.90 -3.89
N THR A 221 10.22 16.36 -2.70
CA THR A 221 11.09 15.30 -2.13
C THR A 221 11.10 14.07 -3.02
N LEU A 222 9.93 13.59 -3.43
CA LEU A 222 9.82 12.42 -4.33
C LEU A 222 10.48 12.67 -5.69
N LYS A 223 10.29 13.85 -6.28
CA LYS A 223 10.98 14.23 -7.53
C LYS A 223 12.50 14.28 -7.35
N GLY A 224 12.96 14.91 -6.26
CA GLY A 224 14.39 15.09 -5.97
C GLY A 224 15.14 13.79 -5.79
N MET A 225 14.47 12.72 -5.34
CA MET A 225 15.06 11.39 -5.21
C MET A 225 14.85 10.50 -6.45
N ASN A 226 14.33 11.04 -7.55
CA ASN A 226 13.97 10.28 -8.76
C ASN A 226 13.03 9.11 -8.49
N TYR A 227 12.00 9.33 -7.65
CA TYR A 227 11.02 8.31 -7.30
C TYR A 227 10.27 7.80 -8.54
N LEU A 228 10.22 6.47 -8.70
CA LEU A 228 9.62 5.81 -9.87
C LEU A 228 8.26 5.16 -9.58
N GLY A 229 7.86 5.12 -8.32
CA GLY A 229 6.57 4.54 -7.90
C GLY A 229 5.40 5.50 -8.11
N GLY A 230 4.22 5.05 -7.67
CA GLY A 230 3.00 5.84 -7.63
C GLY A 230 2.72 6.42 -6.25
N VAL A 231 1.83 7.41 -6.23
CA VAL A 231 1.26 8.00 -5.02
C VAL A 231 -0.22 7.72 -5.03
N SER A 232 -0.72 6.97 -4.04
CA SER A 232 -2.16 6.69 -3.89
C SER A 232 -2.79 7.57 -2.81
N VAL A 233 -3.90 8.21 -3.15
CA VAL A 233 -4.75 8.85 -2.14
C VAL A 233 -5.39 7.75 -1.30
N ALA A 234 -5.09 7.70 0.00
CA ALA A 234 -5.78 6.83 0.94
C ALA A 234 -7.15 7.45 1.25
N CYS A 235 -8.20 6.86 0.68
CA CYS A 235 -9.58 7.31 0.88
C CYS A 235 -10.26 6.35 1.86
N HIS A 236 -10.20 6.68 3.14
CA HIS A 236 -11.01 5.97 4.12
C HIS A 236 -12.48 6.39 3.97
N LYS A 237 -13.40 5.61 4.55
CA LYS A 237 -14.86 5.85 4.42
C LYS A 237 -15.21 7.33 4.45
N SER A 238 -15.59 7.85 3.30
CA SER A 238 -16.03 9.23 3.09
C SER A 238 -17.56 9.26 2.98
N ALA A 239 -18.17 10.32 3.49
CA ALA A 239 -19.61 10.55 3.28
C ALA A 239 -19.92 10.99 1.84
N ASP A 240 -18.94 11.54 1.15
CA ASP A 240 -19.03 11.99 -0.25
C ASP A 240 -17.70 11.67 -0.96
N PHE A 241 -17.57 10.41 -1.37
CA PHE A 241 -16.37 9.88 -2.02
C PHE A 241 -15.94 10.71 -3.23
N LEU A 242 -16.87 11.07 -4.12
CA LEU A 242 -16.56 11.79 -5.35
C LEU A 242 -16.00 13.18 -5.10
N SER A 243 -16.59 13.91 -4.15
CA SER A 243 -16.11 15.24 -3.76
C SER A 243 -14.72 15.18 -3.14
N ASP A 244 -14.50 14.22 -2.24
CA ASP A 244 -13.24 14.02 -1.56
C ASP A 244 -12.14 13.57 -2.54
N ALA A 245 -12.42 12.60 -3.40
CA ALA A 245 -11.51 12.12 -4.42
C ALA A 245 -11.13 13.23 -5.42
N ARG A 246 -12.11 14.02 -5.88
CA ARG A 246 -11.85 15.16 -6.78
C ARG A 246 -10.94 16.19 -6.14
N SER A 247 -11.24 16.58 -4.90
CA SER A 247 -10.45 17.57 -4.16
C SER A 247 -9.01 17.11 -3.94
N ALA A 248 -8.81 15.85 -3.59
CA ALA A 248 -7.49 15.27 -3.39
C ALA A 248 -6.67 15.22 -4.69
N LEU A 249 -7.29 14.81 -5.80
CA LEU A 249 -6.61 14.77 -7.09
C LEU A 249 -6.14 16.17 -7.53
N LEU A 250 -7.00 17.17 -7.39
CA LEU A 250 -6.67 18.56 -7.74
C LEU A 250 -5.51 19.09 -6.86
N CYS A 251 -5.58 18.84 -5.55
CA CYS A 251 -4.55 19.22 -4.58
C CYS A 251 -3.19 18.61 -4.94
N LEU A 252 -3.12 17.29 -5.14
CA LEU A 252 -1.87 16.60 -5.44
C LEU A 252 -1.32 16.94 -6.84
N ARG A 253 -2.19 17.12 -7.83
CA ARG A 253 -1.76 17.56 -9.17
C ARG A 253 -1.20 18.99 -9.17
N ALA A 254 -1.79 19.90 -8.38
CA ALA A 254 -1.25 21.25 -8.18
C ALA A 254 0.13 21.18 -7.51
N ALA A 255 0.25 20.40 -6.42
CA ALA A 255 1.51 20.18 -5.71
C ALA A 255 2.60 19.56 -6.62
N ALA A 256 2.22 18.71 -7.56
CA ALA A 256 3.16 18.06 -8.48
C ALA A 256 3.65 18.94 -9.63
N ARG A 257 3.04 20.09 -9.89
CA ARG A 257 3.48 21.02 -10.97
C ARG A 257 4.61 21.96 -10.55
N GLU A 258 4.76 22.16 -9.26
CA GLU A 258 5.83 22.98 -8.65
C GLU A 258 7.08 22.15 -8.30
#